data_70ff2c11d1ee9a2788091664fc90e583
#
_entry.id   70ff2c11d1ee9a2788091664fc90e583
#
_cell.length_a   1.000
_cell.length_b   1.000
_cell.length_c   1.000
_cell.angle_alpha   90.00
_cell.angle_beta   90.00
_cell.angle_gamma   90.00
#
_symmetry.space_group_name_H-M   'P 1'
#
loop_
_entity.id
_entity.type
_entity.pdbx_description
1 polymer ?
#
loop_
_entity_poly.entity_id
_entity_poly.type
_entity_poly.pdbx_seq_one_letter_code
_entity_poly.pdbx_strand_id
1 'polypeptide(L)'
;MKICILDGYSLNPGDLDWSPVERLGDVTLFDRTPADKIVERAADADIVLTNKVPFSADTLRQLPRLRFICVLATGYNIIDTEAAARQGVVVANIPAYSTMSVAQMAFAHILNITNHVASYAREVADGKWTNCPDFCFWDSALTELAGKTMGIVGLGNTGMATARIAVAMGMKVVAMTSKSADTLPEGITPAPLDDVLASADVVSLHCPLTPSTRHLINAASIANMKPSAILINTGRGPLVDEQAVANALNGGRLAAFGADVLSQEPPRGDNPLLSARNCFLTPHIAWATLEARTRLMSTATENVRQFIAGEPVANRVN
;
A
#
# COMPACT_ATOMS: atom_id res chain seq x y z
N MET A 1 7.26 10.61 -30.43
CA MET A 1 7.07 11.49 -29.26
C MET A 1 8.24 11.31 -28.30
N LYS A 2 8.60 12.35 -27.56
CA LYS A 2 9.63 12.26 -26.51
C LYS A 2 8.98 11.81 -25.22
N ILE A 3 9.47 10.73 -24.65
CA ILE A 3 8.98 10.12 -23.40
C ILE A 3 10.06 10.28 -22.33
N CYS A 4 9.72 10.87 -21.19
CA CYS A 4 10.63 11.02 -20.06
C CYS A 4 10.15 10.20 -18.87
N ILE A 5 10.98 9.29 -18.36
CA ILE A 5 10.75 8.52 -17.14
C ILE A 5 11.58 9.15 -16.04
N LEU A 6 10.95 9.75 -15.03
CA LEU A 6 11.64 10.61 -14.06
C LEU A 6 12.21 9.87 -12.84
N ASP A 7 11.66 8.71 -12.49
CA ASP A 7 12.00 7.95 -11.29
C ASP A 7 11.86 6.42 -11.50
N GLY A 8 12.42 5.94 -12.61
CA GLY A 8 12.24 4.57 -13.08
C GLY A 8 12.76 3.49 -12.14
N TYR A 9 13.78 3.78 -11.33
CA TYR A 9 14.37 2.81 -10.41
C TYR A 9 13.36 2.26 -9.39
N SER A 10 12.41 3.07 -8.93
CA SER A 10 11.41 2.63 -7.96
C SER A 10 10.50 1.51 -8.51
N LEU A 11 10.23 1.52 -9.81
CA LEU A 11 9.47 0.48 -10.49
C LEU A 11 10.37 -0.67 -10.95
N ASN A 12 11.54 -0.34 -11.48
CA ASN A 12 12.46 -1.29 -12.12
C ASN A 12 13.89 -1.06 -11.61
N PRO A 13 14.31 -1.76 -10.55
CA PRO A 13 15.69 -1.70 -10.06
C PRO A 13 16.68 -2.49 -10.93
N GLY A 14 16.25 -3.02 -12.09
CA GLY A 14 17.05 -3.76 -13.05
C GLY A 14 16.54 -5.17 -13.36
N ASP A 15 15.35 -5.52 -12.87
CA ASP A 15 14.75 -6.85 -13.05
C ASP A 15 13.51 -6.86 -13.96
N LEU A 16 13.19 -5.72 -14.58
CA LEU A 16 12.15 -5.59 -15.61
C LEU A 16 12.73 -4.97 -16.90
N ASP A 17 12.02 -5.13 -18.01
CA ASP A 17 12.40 -4.64 -19.32
C ASP A 17 11.62 -3.37 -19.70
N TRP A 18 12.30 -2.26 -20.02
CA TRP A 18 11.70 -1.03 -20.51
C TRP A 18 11.42 -1.05 -22.02
N SER A 19 11.90 -2.06 -22.77
CA SER A 19 11.74 -2.12 -24.22
C SER A 19 10.29 -1.99 -24.72
N PRO A 20 9.24 -2.43 -23.98
CA PRO A 20 7.85 -2.16 -24.39
C PRO A 20 7.51 -0.67 -24.48
N VAL A 21 8.05 0.15 -23.58
CA VAL A 21 7.86 1.61 -23.60
C VAL A 21 8.79 2.26 -24.63
N GLU A 22 10.03 1.79 -24.72
CA GLU A 22 11.04 2.31 -25.68
C GLU A 22 10.59 2.18 -27.14
N ARG A 23 9.84 1.14 -27.46
CA ARG A 23 9.24 0.98 -28.82
C ARG A 23 8.17 2.01 -29.16
N LEU A 24 7.67 2.77 -28.19
CA LEU A 24 6.60 3.76 -28.40
C LEU A 24 7.13 5.16 -28.70
N GLY A 25 8.41 5.44 -28.48
CA GLY A 25 8.98 6.76 -28.73
C GLY A 25 10.45 6.88 -28.34
N ASP A 26 10.94 8.11 -28.38
CA ASP A 26 12.28 8.48 -27.94
C ASP A 26 12.27 8.62 -26.41
N VAL A 27 12.85 7.63 -25.70
CA VAL A 27 12.77 7.51 -24.24
C VAL A 27 14.05 8.00 -23.57
N THR A 28 13.89 8.93 -22.63
CA THR A 28 14.93 9.31 -21.67
C THR A 28 14.54 8.78 -20.29
N LEU A 29 15.38 7.94 -19.70
CA LEU A 29 15.15 7.31 -18.40
C LEU A 29 16.09 7.92 -17.34
N PHE A 30 15.50 8.36 -16.24
CA PHE A 30 16.23 8.75 -15.02
C PHE A 30 15.83 7.80 -13.88
N ASP A 31 16.81 7.28 -13.16
CA ASP A 31 16.58 6.44 -11.98
C ASP A 31 15.83 7.19 -10.87
N ARG A 32 16.23 8.44 -10.63
CA ARG A 32 15.67 9.35 -9.62
C ARG A 32 15.78 10.79 -10.11
N THR A 33 14.80 11.62 -9.80
CA THR A 33 14.81 13.06 -10.17
C THR A 33 14.62 13.92 -8.92
N PRO A 34 15.64 14.70 -8.52
CA PRO A 34 15.51 15.70 -7.46
C PRO A 34 14.49 16.80 -7.84
N ALA A 35 13.88 17.42 -6.84
CA ALA A 35 12.81 18.41 -7.04
C ALA A 35 13.23 19.59 -7.92
N ASP A 36 14.46 20.08 -7.78
CA ASP A 36 15.05 21.17 -8.56
C ASP A 36 15.38 20.81 -10.01
N LYS A 37 15.31 19.51 -10.38
CA LYS A 37 15.61 19.01 -11.73
C LYS A 37 14.38 18.57 -12.51
N ILE A 38 13.19 18.66 -11.93
CA ILE A 38 11.95 18.17 -12.58
C ILE A 38 11.71 18.90 -13.91
N VAL A 39 11.71 20.23 -13.88
CA VAL A 39 11.44 21.04 -15.07
C VAL A 39 12.52 20.84 -16.13
N GLU A 40 13.79 20.90 -15.75
CA GLU A 40 14.93 20.70 -16.67
C GLU A 40 14.82 19.37 -17.41
N ARG A 41 14.53 18.27 -16.68
CA ARG A 41 14.47 16.91 -17.25
C ARG A 41 13.22 16.66 -18.10
N ALA A 42 12.11 17.29 -17.75
CA ALA A 42 10.85 17.15 -18.47
C ALA A 42 10.63 18.22 -19.56
N ALA A 43 11.52 19.21 -19.73
CA ALA A 43 11.34 20.37 -20.60
C ALA A 43 10.97 20.02 -22.06
N ASP A 44 11.58 18.98 -22.58
CA ASP A 44 11.39 18.53 -23.98
C ASP A 44 10.39 17.39 -24.12
N ALA A 45 9.85 16.86 -23.02
CA ALA A 45 8.97 15.70 -23.04
C ALA A 45 7.56 16.04 -23.52
N ASP A 46 7.02 15.22 -24.40
CA ASP A 46 5.60 15.18 -24.74
C ASP A 46 4.83 14.31 -23.74
N ILE A 47 5.50 13.29 -23.17
CA ILE A 47 4.96 12.30 -22.25
C ILE A 47 5.90 12.14 -21.05
N VAL A 48 5.34 12.13 -19.84
CA VAL A 48 6.08 11.84 -18.61
C VAL A 48 5.51 10.59 -17.94
N LEU A 49 6.40 9.68 -17.51
CA LEU A 49 6.08 8.58 -16.61
C LEU A 49 6.74 8.87 -15.26
N THR A 50 5.98 8.76 -14.17
CA THR A 50 6.52 9.00 -12.82
C THR A 50 5.75 8.24 -11.75
N ASN A 51 6.45 7.78 -10.70
CA ASN A 51 5.83 7.16 -9.53
C ASN A 51 5.62 8.17 -8.39
N LYS A 52 6.66 8.99 -8.08
CA LYS A 52 6.66 9.85 -6.89
C LYS A 52 7.10 11.30 -7.15
N VAL A 53 7.54 11.63 -8.35
CA VAL A 53 7.94 13.01 -8.67
C VAL A 53 6.69 13.87 -8.80
N PRO A 54 6.56 14.97 -8.00
CA PRO A 54 5.34 15.76 -7.96
C PRO A 54 5.24 16.75 -9.12
N PHE A 55 4.01 16.98 -9.59
CA PHE A 55 3.67 18.00 -10.59
C PHE A 55 2.62 18.95 -10.03
N SER A 56 3.07 20.07 -9.50
CA SER A 56 2.23 21.20 -9.08
C SER A 56 1.76 22.01 -10.29
N ALA A 57 0.81 22.93 -10.09
CA ALA A 57 0.40 23.89 -11.12
C ALA A 57 1.59 24.71 -11.65
N ASP A 58 2.55 25.05 -10.77
CA ASP A 58 3.74 25.83 -11.15
C ASP A 58 4.71 25.00 -12.00
N THR A 59 4.88 23.71 -11.68
CA THR A 59 5.68 22.79 -12.48
C THR A 59 5.08 22.62 -13.86
N LEU A 60 3.76 22.37 -13.92
CA LEU A 60 3.04 22.17 -15.19
C LEU A 60 3.14 23.39 -16.11
N ARG A 61 2.99 24.61 -15.59
CA ARG A 61 3.13 25.86 -16.39
C ARG A 61 4.49 26.00 -17.09
N GLN A 62 5.54 25.44 -16.51
CA GLN A 62 6.90 25.48 -17.07
C GLN A 62 7.14 24.40 -18.15
N LEU A 63 6.15 23.52 -18.40
CA LEU A 63 6.26 22.41 -19.33
C LEU A 63 5.21 22.51 -20.45
N PRO A 64 5.33 23.50 -21.35
CA PRO A 64 4.29 23.78 -22.36
C PRO A 64 4.20 22.69 -23.43
N ARG A 65 5.18 21.81 -23.56
CA ARG A 65 5.16 20.68 -24.51
C ARG A 65 4.49 19.44 -23.93
N LEU A 66 4.36 19.34 -22.61
CA LEU A 66 3.80 18.18 -21.94
C LEU A 66 2.33 17.99 -22.28
N ARG A 67 1.97 16.80 -22.70
CA ARG A 67 0.61 16.42 -23.14
C ARG A 67 0.03 15.26 -22.35
N PHE A 68 0.90 14.40 -21.79
CA PHE A 68 0.46 13.22 -21.06
C PHE A 68 1.35 12.92 -19.86
N ILE A 69 0.73 12.59 -18.73
CA ILE A 69 1.41 12.06 -17.54
C ILE A 69 0.81 10.69 -17.21
N CYS A 70 1.65 9.66 -17.18
CA CYS A 70 1.29 8.35 -16.66
C CYS A 70 1.89 8.18 -15.26
N VAL A 71 1.04 8.16 -14.23
CA VAL A 71 1.47 7.90 -12.86
C VAL A 71 1.64 6.41 -12.66
N LEU A 72 2.87 5.97 -12.39
CA LEU A 72 3.26 4.56 -12.19
C LEU A 72 2.82 4.05 -10.80
N ALA A 73 1.56 4.30 -10.44
CA ALA A 73 0.94 3.94 -9.18
C ALA A 73 -0.59 4.01 -9.28
N THR A 74 -1.29 3.43 -8.30
CA THR A 74 -2.74 3.64 -8.13
C THR A 74 -3.05 5.04 -7.59
N GLY A 75 -2.27 5.52 -6.59
CA GLY A 75 -2.43 6.87 -6.05
C GLY A 75 -1.76 7.91 -6.94
N TYR A 76 -2.48 8.97 -7.29
CA TYR A 76 -2.02 10.05 -8.17
C TYR A 76 -2.05 11.45 -7.53
N ASN A 77 -2.15 11.51 -6.22
CA ASN A 77 -2.18 12.75 -5.45
C ASN A 77 -0.90 13.60 -5.55
N ILE A 78 0.14 13.10 -6.19
CA ILE A 78 1.37 13.85 -6.54
C ILE A 78 1.16 14.79 -7.73
N ILE A 79 0.06 14.66 -8.49
CA ILE A 79 -0.25 15.48 -9.65
C ILE A 79 -1.41 16.42 -9.30
N ASP A 80 -1.24 17.71 -9.59
CA ASP A 80 -2.35 18.67 -9.64
C ASP A 80 -3.18 18.41 -10.91
N THR A 81 -4.15 17.51 -10.77
CA THR A 81 -4.98 17.04 -11.91
C THR A 81 -5.87 18.14 -12.49
N GLU A 82 -6.30 19.11 -11.66
CA GLU A 82 -7.08 20.25 -12.15
C GLU A 82 -6.21 21.21 -12.98
N ALA A 83 -5.01 21.50 -12.53
CA ALA A 83 -4.07 22.31 -13.30
C ALA A 83 -3.67 21.61 -14.61
N ALA A 84 -3.42 20.29 -14.56
CA ALA A 84 -3.15 19.48 -15.75
C ALA A 84 -4.32 19.56 -16.76
N ALA A 85 -5.56 19.41 -16.31
CA ALA A 85 -6.75 19.50 -17.16
C ALA A 85 -6.87 20.90 -17.81
N ARG A 86 -6.65 21.98 -17.04
CA ARG A 86 -6.67 23.35 -17.57
C ARG A 86 -5.61 23.59 -18.66
N GLN A 87 -4.47 22.91 -18.58
CA GLN A 87 -3.38 23.00 -19.57
C GLN A 87 -3.57 22.00 -20.74
N GLY A 88 -4.61 21.15 -20.70
CA GLY A 88 -4.83 20.12 -21.71
C GLY A 88 -3.93 18.90 -21.58
N VAL A 89 -3.27 18.72 -20.43
CA VAL A 89 -2.46 17.55 -20.11
C VAL A 89 -3.36 16.43 -19.61
N VAL A 90 -3.37 15.31 -20.30
CA VAL A 90 -4.07 14.09 -19.85
C VAL A 90 -3.26 13.39 -18.75
N VAL A 91 -3.91 13.01 -17.67
CA VAL A 91 -3.30 12.25 -16.57
C VAL A 91 -3.96 10.89 -16.47
N ALA A 92 -3.14 9.82 -16.43
CA ALA A 92 -3.61 8.46 -16.19
C ALA A 92 -2.83 7.83 -15.03
N ASN A 93 -3.48 6.89 -14.34
CA ASN A 93 -2.87 6.09 -13.27
C ASN A 93 -2.89 4.60 -13.62
N ILE A 94 -2.48 3.75 -12.69
CA ILE A 94 -2.52 2.29 -12.84
C ILE A 94 -3.36 1.70 -11.69
N PRO A 95 -4.66 1.47 -11.89
CA PRO A 95 -5.51 0.88 -10.86
C PRO A 95 -5.28 -0.63 -10.70
N ALA A 96 -5.51 -1.14 -9.50
CA ALA A 96 -5.67 -2.56 -9.17
C ALA A 96 -4.51 -3.53 -9.53
N TYR A 97 -3.35 -3.04 -9.98
CA TYR A 97 -2.22 -3.88 -10.40
C TYR A 97 -1.62 -4.73 -9.27
N SER A 98 -1.69 -4.25 -8.02
CA SER A 98 -1.06 -4.86 -6.85
C SER A 98 -2.05 -5.47 -5.85
N THR A 99 -3.32 -5.61 -6.21
CA THR A 99 -4.38 -6.06 -5.29
C THR A 99 -3.99 -7.31 -4.49
N MET A 100 -3.56 -8.37 -5.17
CA MET A 100 -3.19 -9.63 -4.50
C MET A 100 -1.87 -9.50 -3.72
N SER A 101 -0.90 -8.73 -4.21
CA SER A 101 0.37 -8.52 -3.52
C SER A 101 0.17 -7.79 -2.17
N VAL A 102 -0.72 -6.78 -2.15
CA VAL A 102 -1.04 -6.05 -0.92
C VAL A 102 -1.82 -6.94 0.06
N ALA A 103 -2.76 -7.75 -0.42
CA ALA A 103 -3.47 -8.72 0.42
C ALA A 103 -2.49 -9.78 0.99
N GLN A 104 -1.54 -10.25 0.18
CA GLN A 104 -0.47 -11.14 0.63
C GLN A 104 0.39 -10.51 1.71
N MET A 105 0.80 -9.23 1.55
CA MET A 105 1.58 -8.52 2.57
C MET A 105 0.82 -8.35 3.87
N ALA A 106 -0.48 -8.06 3.83
CA ALA A 106 -1.31 -8.01 5.03
C ALA A 106 -1.26 -9.34 5.79
N PHE A 107 -1.39 -10.47 5.07
CA PHE A 107 -1.27 -11.81 5.67
C PHE A 107 0.16 -12.15 6.09
N ALA A 108 1.18 -11.67 5.40
CA ALA A 108 2.57 -11.84 5.83
C ALA A 108 2.81 -11.19 7.21
N HIS A 109 2.31 -9.98 7.43
CA HIS A 109 2.34 -9.34 8.75
C HIS A 109 1.53 -10.15 9.79
N ILE A 110 0.30 -10.56 9.48
CA ILE A 110 -0.53 -11.33 10.40
C ILE A 110 0.17 -12.62 10.80
N LEU A 111 0.67 -13.39 9.84
CA LEU A 111 1.35 -14.65 10.09
C LEU A 111 2.70 -14.48 10.81
N ASN A 112 3.43 -13.40 10.51
CA ASN A 112 4.64 -13.09 11.27
C ASN A 112 4.34 -12.80 12.74
N ILE A 113 3.26 -12.05 13.01
CA ILE A 113 2.83 -11.69 14.37
C ILE A 113 2.32 -12.91 15.14
N THR A 114 1.53 -13.77 14.49
CA THR A 114 0.88 -14.90 15.15
C THR A 114 1.77 -16.12 15.34
N ASN A 115 2.77 -16.31 14.45
CA ASN A 115 3.65 -17.48 14.46
C ASN A 115 5.13 -17.15 14.79
N HIS A 116 5.51 -15.87 14.84
CA HIS A 116 6.87 -15.40 15.15
C HIS A 116 7.98 -16.05 14.30
N VAL A 117 7.69 -16.39 13.03
CA VAL A 117 8.58 -17.21 12.18
C VAL A 117 9.98 -16.64 12.08
N ALA A 118 10.10 -15.30 11.86
CA ALA A 118 11.40 -14.65 11.72
C ALA A 118 12.22 -14.67 13.04
N SER A 119 11.56 -14.60 14.20
CA SER A 119 12.20 -14.69 15.51
C SER A 119 12.73 -16.10 15.78
N TYR A 120 11.84 -17.10 15.62
CA TYR A 120 12.24 -18.50 15.83
C TYR A 120 13.31 -18.97 14.85
N ALA A 121 13.25 -18.54 13.57
CA ALA A 121 14.29 -18.86 12.61
C ALA A 121 15.68 -18.33 13.05
N ARG A 122 15.73 -17.13 13.62
CA ARG A 122 16.97 -16.56 14.19
C ARG A 122 17.44 -17.35 15.40
N GLU A 123 16.56 -17.63 16.36
CA GLU A 123 16.90 -18.38 17.57
C GLU A 123 17.39 -19.80 17.26
N VAL A 124 16.84 -20.44 16.24
CA VAL A 124 17.32 -21.74 15.74
C VAL A 124 18.72 -21.61 15.14
N ALA A 125 18.96 -20.57 14.30
CA ALA A 125 20.28 -20.32 13.72
C ALA A 125 21.34 -20.01 14.80
N ASP A 126 20.94 -19.34 15.89
CA ASP A 126 21.79 -19.03 17.04
C ASP A 126 22.03 -20.26 17.97
N GLY A 127 21.51 -21.44 17.59
CA GLY A 127 21.80 -22.71 18.29
C GLY A 127 20.85 -23.01 19.45
N LYS A 128 19.80 -22.25 19.69
CA LYS A 128 18.87 -22.46 20.80
C LYS A 128 18.19 -23.83 20.73
N TRP A 129 17.79 -24.26 19.54
CA TRP A 129 17.16 -25.57 19.37
C TRP A 129 18.15 -26.72 19.54
N THR A 130 19.38 -26.58 19.02
CA THR A 130 20.43 -27.59 19.17
C THR A 130 20.76 -27.86 20.63
N ASN A 131 20.66 -26.85 21.50
CA ASN A 131 20.94 -26.94 22.93
C ASN A 131 19.67 -27.09 23.79
N CYS A 132 18.50 -27.28 23.15
CA CYS A 132 17.24 -27.48 23.86
C CYS A 132 17.17 -28.91 24.42
N PRO A 133 16.74 -29.12 25.67
CA PRO A 133 16.57 -30.44 26.26
C PRO A 133 15.35 -31.18 25.65
N ASP A 134 14.40 -30.44 25.06
CA ASP A 134 13.18 -30.97 24.47
C ASP A 134 13.26 -30.97 22.94
N PHE A 135 12.37 -31.72 22.26
CA PHE A 135 12.30 -31.76 20.81
C PHE A 135 11.80 -30.45 20.19
N CYS A 136 11.23 -29.54 20.97
CA CYS A 136 10.70 -28.24 20.55
C CYS A 136 10.84 -27.21 21.69
N PHE A 137 10.70 -25.93 21.34
CA PHE A 137 10.58 -24.85 22.31
C PHE A 137 9.67 -23.73 21.76
N TRP A 138 9.06 -22.98 22.65
CA TRP A 138 8.37 -21.71 22.35
C TRP A 138 8.45 -20.79 23.56
N ASP A 139 8.70 -19.50 23.31
CA ASP A 139 8.85 -18.49 24.39
C ASP A 139 7.64 -17.54 24.45
N SER A 140 6.76 -17.61 23.47
CA SER A 140 5.55 -16.79 23.38
C SER A 140 4.36 -17.62 22.87
N ALA A 141 3.16 -17.22 23.29
CA ALA A 141 1.94 -17.87 22.85
C ALA A 141 1.78 -17.72 21.33
N LEU A 142 1.70 -18.83 20.62
CA LEU A 142 1.34 -18.87 19.22
C LEU A 142 -0.18 -18.75 19.08
N THR A 143 -0.63 -18.13 17.98
CA THR A 143 -2.06 -17.85 17.78
C THR A 143 -2.56 -18.52 16.49
N GLU A 144 -3.57 -19.38 16.61
CA GLU A 144 -4.30 -19.92 15.47
C GLU A 144 -5.36 -18.92 14.99
N LEU A 145 -5.48 -18.73 13.67
CA LEU A 145 -6.42 -17.78 13.06
C LEU A 145 -7.82 -18.39 12.89
N ALA A 146 -7.95 -19.71 12.74
CA ALA A 146 -9.23 -20.37 12.58
C ALA A 146 -10.20 -20.06 13.73
N GLY A 147 -11.43 -19.71 13.41
CA GLY A 147 -12.47 -19.30 14.36
C GLY A 147 -12.36 -17.86 14.89
N LYS A 148 -11.25 -17.15 14.63
CA LYS A 148 -11.11 -15.74 14.98
C LYS A 148 -11.83 -14.81 14.01
N THR A 149 -12.04 -13.57 14.42
CA THR A 149 -12.72 -12.54 13.62
C THR A 149 -11.70 -11.60 12.97
N MET A 150 -11.79 -11.48 11.63
CA MET A 150 -11.09 -10.48 10.83
C MET A 150 -12.02 -9.28 10.61
N GLY A 151 -11.62 -8.13 11.07
CA GLY A 151 -12.25 -6.84 10.76
C GLY A 151 -11.60 -6.20 9.52
N ILE A 152 -12.38 -5.96 8.48
CA ILE A 152 -11.93 -5.29 7.25
C ILE A 152 -12.50 -3.88 7.22
N VAL A 153 -11.63 -2.86 7.23
CA VAL A 153 -12.05 -1.47 7.10
C VAL A 153 -11.84 -1.02 5.65
N GLY A 154 -12.94 -1.03 4.88
CA GLY A 154 -12.93 -0.75 3.44
C GLY A 154 -12.87 -2.02 2.58
N LEU A 155 -14.00 -2.40 1.99
CA LEU A 155 -14.14 -3.62 1.19
C LEU A 155 -14.08 -3.34 -0.34
N GLY A 156 -13.04 -2.57 -0.75
CA GLY A 156 -12.65 -2.41 -2.15
C GLY A 156 -11.92 -3.65 -2.70
N ASN A 157 -11.19 -3.53 -3.80
CA ASN A 157 -10.49 -4.68 -4.42
C ASN A 157 -9.55 -5.37 -3.44
N THR A 158 -8.68 -4.63 -2.77
CA THR A 158 -7.68 -5.17 -1.83
C THR A 158 -8.35 -5.73 -0.57
N GLY A 159 -9.29 -4.99 0.03
CA GLY A 159 -10.02 -5.47 1.20
C GLY A 159 -10.82 -6.75 0.91
N MET A 160 -11.43 -6.87 -0.28
CA MET A 160 -12.10 -8.08 -0.71
C MET A 160 -11.13 -9.25 -0.89
N ALA A 161 -9.96 -9.02 -1.48
CA ALA A 161 -8.92 -10.05 -1.63
C ALA A 161 -8.45 -10.54 -0.25
N THR A 162 -8.18 -9.61 0.68
CA THR A 162 -7.80 -9.92 2.06
C THR A 162 -8.91 -10.68 2.80
N ALA A 163 -10.16 -10.26 2.66
CA ALA A 163 -11.31 -10.94 3.25
C ALA A 163 -11.46 -12.40 2.76
N ARG A 164 -11.27 -12.65 1.46
CA ARG A 164 -11.32 -14.02 0.89
C ARG A 164 -10.22 -14.93 1.45
N ILE A 165 -9.01 -14.39 1.63
CA ILE A 165 -7.92 -15.15 2.27
C ILE A 165 -8.27 -15.45 3.73
N ALA A 166 -8.86 -14.50 4.47
CA ALA A 166 -9.30 -14.72 5.84
C ALA A 166 -10.33 -15.82 5.95
N VAL A 167 -11.35 -15.81 5.08
CA VAL A 167 -12.36 -16.90 5.02
C VAL A 167 -11.71 -18.25 4.73
N ALA A 168 -10.77 -18.32 3.78
CA ALA A 168 -10.04 -19.54 3.44
C ALA A 168 -9.18 -20.07 4.61
N MET A 169 -8.76 -19.19 5.53
CA MET A 169 -8.05 -19.54 6.77
C MET A 169 -9.00 -19.86 7.94
N GLY A 170 -10.30 -20.02 7.69
CA GLY A 170 -11.29 -20.36 8.71
C GLY A 170 -11.69 -19.19 9.63
N MET A 171 -11.37 -17.95 9.27
CA MET A 171 -11.77 -16.78 10.04
C MET A 171 -13.21 -16.35 9.69
N LYS A 172 -13.90 -15.74 10.65
CA LYS A 172 -15.12 -14.96 10.41
C LYS A 172 -14.71 -13.58 9.93
N VAL A 173 -15.41 -13.03 8.92
CA VAL A 173 -15.08 -11.68 8.42
C VAL A 173 -16.23 -10.71 8.68
N VAL A 174 -15.93 -9.60 9.36
CA VAL A 174 -16.81 -8.45 9.51
C VAL A 174 -16.19 -7.25 8.80
N ALA A 175 -16.96 -6.51 8.00
CA ALA A 175 -16.41 -5.49 7.12
C ALA A 175 -17.17 -4.16 7.20
N MET A 176 -16.43 -3.06 7.42
CA MET A 176 -16.97 -1.72 7.19
C MET A 176 -16.99 -1.47 5.66
N THR A 177 -18.19 -1.43 5.11
CA THR A 177 -18.41 -1.27 3.66
C THR A 177 -19.74 -0.58 3.38
N SER A 178 -19.84 0.08 2.22
CA SER A 178 -21.10 0.60 1.67
C SER A 178 -21.87 -0.44 0.84
N LYS A 179 -21.31 -1.64 0.65
CA LYS A 179 -21.97 -2.72 -0.10
C LYS A 179 -23.08 -3.34 0.76
N SER A 180 -24.20 -3.69 0.14
CA SER A 180 -25.30 -4.37 0.82
C SER A 180 -24.97 -5.84 1.09
N ALA A 181 -25.54 -6.39 2.15
CA ALA A 181 -25.24 -7.74 2.64
C ALA A 181 -25.48 -8.84 1.59
N ASP A 182 -26.53 -8.68 0.78
CA ASP A 182 -26.91 -9.62 -0.31
C ASP A 182 -25.90 -9.67 -1.46
N THR A 183 -25.02 -8.67 -1.58
CA THR A 183 -23.97 -8.61 -2.60
C THR A 183 -22.63 -9.17 -2.12
N LEU A 184 -22.53 -9.52 -0.84
CA LEU A 184 -21.28 -10.00 -0.26
C LEU A 184 -21.14 -11.52 -0.41
N PRO A 185 -19.90 -12.01 -0.65
CA PRO A 185 -19.63 -13.45 -0.59
C PRO A 185 -19.95 -14.05 0.77
N GLU A 186 -20.26 -15.34 0.77
CA GLU A 186 -20.42 -16.12 2.00
C GLU A 186 -19.21 -15.96 2.94
N GLY A 187 -19.47 -15.90 4.24
CA GLY A 187 -18.45 -15.72 5.28
C GLY A 187 -18.06 -14.26 5.54
N ILE A 188 -18.63 -13.27 4.81
CA ILE A 188 -18.37 -11.85 5.00
C ILE A 188 -19.66 -11.14 5.40
N THR A 189 -19.66 -10.46 6.55
CA THR A 189 -20.80 -9.72 7.08
C THR A 189 -20.49 -8.23 7.13
N PRO A 190 -21.36 -7.32 6.65
CA PRO A 190 -21.18 -5.89 6.78
C PRO A 190 -21.49 -5.44 8.21
N ALA A 191 -20.74 -4.48 8.73
CA ALA A 191 -20.96 -3.89 10.05
C ALA A 191 -20.48 -2.42 10.09
N PRO A 192 -21.03 -1.59 10.99
CA PRO A 192 -20.48 -0.28 11.32
C PRO A 192 -19.04 -0.39 11.85
N LEU A 193 -18.26 0.71 11.73
CA LEU A 193 -16.85 0.71 12.15
C LEU A 193 -16.68 0.28 13.62
N ASP A 194 -17.49 0.81 14.52
CA ASP A 194 -17.38 0.53 15.96
C ASP A 194 -17.58 -0.95 16.27
N ASP A 195 -18.52 -1.60 15.59
CA ASP A 195 -18.76 -3.05 15.74
C ASP A 195 -17.62 -3.87 15.16
N VAL A 196 -17.05 -3.44 14.02
CA VAL A 196 -15.85 -4.07 13.43
C VAL A 196 -14.69 -4.00 14.41
N LEU A 197 -14.43 -2.83 15.01
CA LEU A 197 -13.32 -2.65 15.96
C LEU A 197 -13.52 -3.45 17.24
N ALA A 198 -14.74 -3.46 17.79
CA ALA A 198 -15.04 -4.14 19.05
C ALA A 198 -15.00 -5.68 18.93
N SER A 199 -15.41 -6.23 17.79
CA SER A 199 -15.52 -7.68 17.60
C SER A 199 -14.25 -8.34 17.04
N ALA A 200 -13.40 -7.61 16.33
CA ALA A 200 -12.29 -8.18 15.60
C ALA A 200 -11.10 -8.59 16.51
N ASP A 201 -10.49 -9.72 16.17
CA ASP A 201 -9.19 -10.17 16.70
C ASP A 201 -8.04 -9.63 15.84
N VAL A 202 -8.29 -9.41 14.55
CA VAL A 202 -7.38 -8.76 13.61
C VAL A 202 -8.15 -7.68 12.85
N VAL A 203 -7.67 -6.46 12.83
CA VAL A 203 -8.24 -5.34 12.04
C VAL A 203 -7.29 -4.99 10.91
N SER A 204 -7.76 -4.98 9.66
CA SER A 204 -6.96 -4.61 8.50
C SER A 204 -7.57 -3.44 7.73
N LEU A 205 -6.74 -2.41 7.48
CA LEU A 205 -7.17 -1.15 6.88
C LEU A 205 -6.97 -1.18 5.36
N HIS A 206 -8.05 -0.98 4.61
CA HIS A 206 -8.08 -0.96 3.14
C HIS A 206 -8.95 0.17 2.56
N CYS A 207 -9.37 1.10 3.42
CA CYS A 207 -10.12 2.28 2.99
C CYS A 207 -9.19 3.34 2.36
N PRO A 208 -9.69 4.21 1.48
CA PRO A 208 -8.91 5.35 0.98
C PRO A 208 -8.66 6.36 2.11
N LEU A 209 -7.56 7.10 1.98
CA LEU A 209 -7.30 8.27 2.83
C LEU A 209 -8.12 9.45 2.32
N THR A 210 -9.01 9.93 3.18
CA THR A 210 -9.85 11.12 2.96
C THR A 210 -9.82 12.00 4.23
N PRO A 211 -10.36 13.20 4.22
CA PRO A 211 -10.49 13.99 5.45
C PRO A 211 -11.24 13.24 6.57
N SER A 212 -12.23 12.41 6.24
CA SER A 212 -13.02 11.64 7.21
C SER A 212 -12.36 10.34 7.69
N THR A 213 -11.37 9.81 6.96
CA THR A 213 -10.63 8.60 7.34
C THR A 213 -9.24 8.89 7.89
N ARG A 214 -8.81 10.15 7.85
CA ARG A 214 -7.55 10.57 8.48
C ARG A 214 -7.62 10.34 9.99
N HIS A 215 -6.60 9.64 10.54
CA HIS A 215 -6.55 9.20 11.93
C HIS A 215 -7.83 8.46 12.38
N LEU A 216 -8.38 7.65 11.47
CA LEU A 216 -9.52 6.78 11.77
C LEU A 216 -9.19 5.87 12.95
N ILE A 217 -7.96 5.39 13.01
CA ILE A 217 -7.43 4.67 14.16
C ILE A 217 -6.63 5.65 15.03
N ASN A 218 -7.20 5.98 16.17
CA ASN A 218 -6.68 6.91 17.17
C ASN A 218 -6.91 6.34 18.57
N ALA A 219 -6.61 7.09 19.62
CA ALA A 219 -6.74 6.62 21.00
C ALA A 219 -8.17 6.15 21.35
N ALA A 220 -9.20 6.86 20.87
CA ALA A 220 -10.59 6.51 21.14
C ALA A 220 -11.02 5.23 20.41
N SER A 221 -10.70 5.10 19.13
CA SER A 221 -10.99 3.88 18.35
C SER A 221 -10.21 2.66 18.86
N ILE A 222 -8.94 2.84 19.26
CA ILE A 222 -8.17 1.78 19.92
C ILE A 222 -8.80 1.36 21.24
N ALA A 223 -9.37 2.30 22.01
CA ALA A 223 -10.08 1.97 23.25
C ALA A 223 -11.32 1.09 23.01
N ASN A 224 -11.87 1.05 21.82
CA ASN A 224 -12.96 0.15 21.44
C ASN A 224 -12.48 -1.23 20.94
N MET A 225 -11.20 -1.39 20.59
CA MET A 225 -10.65 -2.67 20.13
C MET A 225 -10.42 -3.63 21.30
N LYS A 226 -10.28 -4.92 21.04
CA LYS A 226 -9.79 -5.90 22.03
C LYS A 226 -8.33 -5.60 22.39
N PRO A 227 -7.90 -5.73 23.66
CA PRO A 227 -6.49 -5.59 24.03
C PRO A 227 -5.58 -6.61 23.32
N SER A 228 -6.13 -7.77 22.97
CA SER A 228 -5.44 -8.81 22.18
C SER A 228 -5.48 -8.59 20.67
N ALA A 229 -6.08 -7.50 20.19
CA ALA A 229 -6.23 -7.25 18.77
C ALA A 229 -4.89 -6.95 18.08
N ILE A 230 -4.79 -7.41 16.84
CA ILE A 230 -3.71 -7.09 15.90
C ILE A 230 -4.26 -6.05 14.92
N LEU A 231 -3.52 -4.96 14.70
CA LEU A 231 -3.84 -3.95 13.70
C LEU A 231 -2.90 -4.06 12.50
N ILE A 232 -3.45 -4.04 11.29
CA ILE A 232 -2.68 -4.10 10.04
C ILE A 232 -3.00 -2.87 9.17
N ASN A 233 -1.96 -2.18 8.69
CA ASN A 233 -2.09 -1.06 7.77
C ASN A 233 -1.18 -1.22 6.54
N THR A 234 -1.74 -1.70 5.46
CA THR A 234 -1.10 -1.75 4.13
C THR A 234 -1.73 -0.73 3.15
N GLY A 235 -2.52 0.20 3.68
CA GLY A 235 -3.25 1.21 2.90
C GLY A 235 -2.49 2.53 2.81
N ARG A 236 -2.68 3.40 3.80
CA ARG A 236 -2.01 4.72 3.89
C ARG A 236 -1.65 5.02 5.34
N GLY A 237 -0.43 5.53 5.57
CA GLY A 237 0.06 5.84 6.93
C GLY A 237 -0.88 6.73 7.75
N PRO A 238 -1.37 7.86 7.20
CA PRO A 238 -2.25 8.76 7.95
C PRO A 238 -3.65 8.23 8.27
N LEU A 239 -3.99 6.97 7.97
CA LEU A 239 -5.19 6.31 8.49
C LEU A 239 -5.08 6.06 10.00
N VAL A 240 -3.87 6.00 10.52
CA VAL A 240 -3.60 5.83 11.96
C VAL A 240 -2.96 7.09 12.55
N ASP A 241 -3.26 7.36 13.80
CA ASP A 241 -2.47 8.25 14.65
C ASP A 241 -1.29 7.44 15.19
N GLU A 242 -0.09 7.69 14.65
CA GLU A 242 1.12 6.91 14.95
C GLU A 242 1.50 7.00 16.43
N GLN A 243 1.30 8.16 17.07
CA GLN A 243 1.59 8.31 18.50
C GLN A 243 0.60 7.53 19.36
N ALA A 244 -0.69 7.55 19.01
CA ALA A 244 -1.71 6.79 19.71
C ALA A 244 -1.48 5.27 19.61
N VAL A 245 -1.09 4.79 18.42
CA VAL A 245 -0.75 3.38 18.19
C VAL A 245 0.48 2.99 19.01
N ALA A 246 1.57 3.77 18.98
CA ALA A 246 2.78 3.51 19.75
C ALA A 246 2.51 3.47 21.26
N ASN A 247 1.71 4.41 21.77
CA ASN A 247 1.30 4.44 23.18
C ASN A 247 0.49 3.19 23.54
N ALA A 248 -0.43 2.77 22.68
CA ALA A 248 -1.26 1.59 22.91
C ALA A 248 -0.44 0.29 22.92
N LEU A 249 0.54 0.16 22.03
CA LEU A 249 1.47 -0.98 22.00
C LEU A 249 2.34 -1.03 23.26
N ASN A 250 2.94 0.10 23.62
CA ASN A 250 3.82 0.18 24.78
C ASN A 250 3.06 -0.01 26.11
N GLY A 251 1.81 0.42 26.16
CA GLY A 251 0.90 0.25 27.30
C GLY A 251 0.15 -1.08 27.33
N GLY A 252 0.33 -1.97 26.33
CA GLY A 252 -0.36 -3.27 26.25
C GLY A 252 -1.88 -3.16 25.94
N ARG A 253 -2.35 -2.02 25.42
CA ARG A 253 -3.75 -1.82 25.01
C ARG A 253 -4.01 -2.34 23.59
N LEU A 254 -2.97 -2.56 22.82
CA LEU A 254 -2.97 -3.20 21.50
C LEU A 254 -1.87 -4.28 21.51
N ALA A 255 -2.17 -5.48 21.02
CA ALA A 255 -1.23 -6.60 21.06
C ALA A 255 -0.07 -6.41 20.08
N ALA A 256 -0.38 -6.04 18.84
CA ALA A 256 0.64 -5.84 17.81
C ALA A 256 0.12 -4.91 16.69
N PHE A 257 1.08 -4.31 15.97
CA PHE A 257 0.82 -3.51 14.76
C PHE A 257 1.75 -3.98 13.63
N GLY A 258 1.17 -4.31 12.48
CA GLY A 258 1.89 -4.59 11.24
C GLY A 258 1.58 -3.50 10.22
N ALA A 259 2.58 -2.84 9.65
CA ALA A 259 2.34 -1.82 8.64
C ALA A 259 3.40 -1.80 7.54
N ASP A 260 2.93 -1.52 6.33
CA ASP A 260 3.78 -1.29 5.17
C ASP A 260 3.92 0.20 4.82
N VAL A 261 3.18 1.06 5.54
CA VAL A 261 3.07 2.49 5.24
C VAL A 261 3.14 3.33 6.51
N LEU A 262 3.75 4.51 6.40
CA LEU A 262 3.85 5.52 7.46
C LEU A 262 3.33 6.88 6.99
N SER A 263 3.06 7.78 7.93
CA SER A 263 2.54 9.13 7.62
C SER A 263 3.55 9.98 6.84
N GLN A 264 4.83 9.77 7.08
CA GLN A 264 5.93 10.32 6.30
C GLN A 264 6.84 9.18 5.82
N GLU A 265 7.15 9.17 4.54
CA GLU A 265 7.98 8.15 3.88
C GLU A 265 9.07 8.84 3.02
N PRO A 266 10.38 8.57 3.28
CA PRO A 266 10.92 7.82 4.41
C PRO A 266 10.57 8.42 5.77
N PRO A 267 10.46 7.58 6.84
CA PRO A 267 10.15 8.08 8.17
C PRO A 267 11.29 8.92 8.75
N ARG A 268 10.94 9.85 9.62
CA ARG A 268 11.93 10.52 10.47
C ARG A 268 12.43 9.55 11.53
N GLY A 269 13.68 9.73 11.96
CA GLY A 269 14.28 8.89 12.99
C GLY A 269 13.61 8.95 14.37
N ASP A 270 12.80 9.97 14.61
CA ASP A 270 12.01 10.18 15.83
C ASP A 270 10.56 9.66 15.73
N ASN A 271 10.20 8.97 14.66
CA ASN A 271 8.86 8.38 14.52
C ASN A 271 8.62 7.33 15.64
N PRO A 272 7.56 7.49 16.45
CA PRO A 272 7.32 6.67 17.63
C PRO A 272 7.13 5.18 17.34
N LEU A 273 6.69 4.83 16.13
CA LEU A 273 6.49 3.44 15.73
C LEU A 273 7.80 2.67 15.52
N LEU A 274 8.91 3.36 15.21
CA LEU A 274 10.22 2.71 14.98
C LEU A 274 10.77 2.01 16.25
N SER A 275 10.36 2.46 17.43
CA SER A 275 10.80 1.90 18.72
C SER A 275 9.65 1.30 19.54
N ALA A 276 8.42 1.29 19.02
CA ALA A 276 7.27 0.73 19.72
C ALA A 276 7.37 -0.81 19.82
N ARG A 277 6.93 -1.36 20.95
CA ARG A 277 6.89 -2.81 21.17
C ARG A 277 5.89 -3.46 20.21
N ASN A 278 6.21 -4.69 19.74
CA ASN A 278 5.34 -5.47 18.85
C ASN A 278 4.87 -4.68 17.60
N CYS A 279 5.72 -3.77 17.10
CA CYS A 279 5.51 -3.01 15.88
C CYS A 279 6.38 -3.59 14.76
N PHE A 280 5.74 -4.02 13.66
CA PHE A 280 6.40 -4.69 12.54
C PHE A 280 6.18 -3.83 11.28
N LEU A 281 7.26 -3.21 10.79
CA LEU A 281 7.20 -2.28 9.67
C LEU A 281 7.93 -2.85 8.45
N THR A 282 7.34 -2.65 7.27
CA THR A 282 8.00 -2.87 5.98
C THR A 282 8.01 -1.57 5.18
N PRO A 283 9.01 -1.34 4.30
CA PRO A 283 9.27 -0.03 3.72
C PRO A 283 8.43 0.25 2.45
N HIS A 284 7.11 0.18 2.55
CA HIS A 284 6.14 0.44 1.46
C HIS A 284 6.38 -0.45 0.22
N ILE A 285 6.52 -1.76 0.45
CA ILE A 285 6.82 -2.77 -0.58
C ILE A 285 5.68 -3.74 -0.85
N ALA A 286 4.52 -3.57 -0.24
CA ALA A 286 3.36 -4.43 -0.45
C ALA A 286 2.93 -4.54 -1.92
N TRP A 287 3.21 -3.51 -2.73
CA TRP A 287 2.94 -3.46 -4.16
C TRP A 287 4.09 -4.00 -5.04
N ALA A 288 5.29 -4.22 -4.49
CA ALA A 288 6.55 -4.30 -5.23
C ALA A 288 6.91 -5.72 -5.71
N THR A 289 5.98 -6.69 -5.67
CA THR A 289 6.26 -8.02 -6.23
C THR A 289 6.53 -7.93 -7.74
N LEU A 290 7.36 -8.83 -8.27
CA LEU A 290 7.71 -8.86 -9.69
C LEU A 290 6.46 -8.89 -10.58
N GLU A 291 5.48 -9.72 -10.22
CA GLU A 291 4.23 -9.88 -10.95
C GLU A 291 3.38 -8.61 -10.95
N ALA A 292 3.32 -7.91 -9.81
CA ALA A 292 2.58 -6.64 -9.73
C ALA A 292 3.28 -5.54 -10.55
N ARG A 293 4.60 -5.43 -10.48
CA ARG A 293 5.39 -4.47 -11.26
C ARG A 293 5.34 -4.77 -12.77
N THR A 294 5.31 -6.05 -13.15
CA THR A 294 5.10 -6.47 -14.55
C THR A 294 3.70 -6.02 -15.05
N ARG A 295 2.63 -6.25 -14.25
CA ARG A 295 1.30 -5.75 -14.60
C ARG A 295 1.24 -4.23 -14.69
N LEU A 296 1.91 -3.53 -13.75
CA LEU A 296 2.00 -2.08 -13.76
C LEU A 296 2.68 -1.59 -15.03
N MET A 297 3.84 -2.14 -15.40
CA MET A 297 4.59 -1.81 -16.62
C MET A 297 3.73 -2.03 -17.86
N SER A 298 3.06 -3.18 -17.97
CA SER A 298 2.17 -3.50 -19.08
C SER A 298 1.02 -2.49 -19.21
N THR A 299 0.36 -2.15 -18.10
CA THR A 299 -0.73 -1.16 -18.11
C THR A 299 -0.21 0.25 -18.43
N ALA A 300 0.96 0.64 -17.92
CA ALA A 300 1.58 1.91 -18.24
C ALA A 300 1.90 2.02 -19.74
N THR A 301 2.48 0.95 -20.32
CA THR A 301 2.76 0.85 -21.76
C THR A 301 1.48 1.02 -22.57
N GLU A 302 0.39 0.36 -22.16
CA GLU A 302 -0.91 0.46 -22.85
C GLU A 302 -1.52 1.85 -22.75
N ASN A 303 -1.47 2.51 -21.59
CA ASN A 303 -1.91 3.90 -21.43
C ASN A 303 -1.15 4.86 -22.38
N VAL A 304 0.18 4.68 -22.47
CA VAL A 304 1.03 5.45 -23.41
C VAL A 304 0.68 5.16 -24.86
N ARG A 305 0.50 3.89 -25.23
CA ARG A 305 0.10 3.48 -26.58
C ARG A 305 -1.23 4.13 -26.99
N GLN A 306 -2.24 4.03 -26.13
CA GLN A 306 -3.57 4.62 -26.37
C GLN A 306 -3.47 6.14 -26.58
N PHE A 307 -2.69 6.84 -25.74
CA PHE A 307 -2.48 8.27 -25.87
C PHE A 307 -1.82 8.63 -27.21
N ILE A 308 -0.75 7.91 -27.60
CA ILE A 308 -0.04 8.15 -28.86
C ILE A 308 -0.93 7.91 -30.08
N ALA A 309 -1.79 6.89 -30.03
CA ALA A 309 -2.74 6.55 -31.09
C ALA A 309 -3.94 7.50 -31.17
N GLY A 310 -4.10 8.45 -30.23
CA GLY A 310 -5.28 9.32 -30.13
C GLY A 310 -6.54 8.58 -29.68
N GLU A 311 -6.38 7.39 -29.10
CA GLU A 311 -7.48 6.61 -28.53
C GLU A 311 -7.85 7.12 -27.12
N PRO A 312 -9.06 6.86 -26.62
CA PRO A 312 -9.40 7.13 -25.23
C PRO A 312 -8.49 6.34 -24.28
N VAL A 313 -7.81 7.04 -23.36
CA VAL A 313 -6.97 6.39 -22.34
C VAL A 313 -7.86 5.80 -21.26
N ALA A 314 -7.85 4.48 -21.11
CA ALA A 314 -8.77 3.73 -20.24
C ALA A 314 -8.68 4.12 -18.76
N ASN A 315 -7.48 4.50 -18.28
CA ASN A 315 -7.20 4.81 -16.88
C ASN A 315 -7.01 6.33 -16.65
N ARG A 316 -7.62 7.16 -17.46
CA ARG A 316 -7.60 8.63 -17.31
C ARG A 316 -8.27 9.06 -16.01
N VAL A 317 -7.69 10.07 -15.30
CA VAL A 317 -8.15 10.55 -13.98
C VAL A 317 -8.48 12.05 -13.94
N ASN A 318 -8.37 12.76 -15.06
CA ASN A 318 -8.72 14.19 -15.17
C ASN A 318 -9.53 14.53 -16.43
#